data_29d48d283c87eeb2a5823ac128a11aa8
#
_entry.id   29d48d283c87eeb2a5823ac128a11aa8
#
_cell.length_a   1.000
_cell.length_b   1.000
_cell.length_c   1.000
_cell.angle_alpha   90.00
_cell.angle_beta   90.00
_cell.angle_gamma   90.00
#
_symmetry.space_group_name_H-M   'P 1'
#
loop_
_entity.id
_entity.type
_entity.pdbx_description
1 polymer ?
#
loop_
_entity_poly.entity_id
_entity_poly.type
_entity_poly.pdbx_seq_one_letter_code
_entity_poly.pdbx_strand_id
1 'polypeptide(L)'
;MKKTALLLAALLLFLTFPGRAGADYDPEVDYLSIMVRAAACGDIEAGRAAEICRNEKIDRTGSDEVKIAFEDLFLLAKIITSEAGSERLSDEWRMCVGEVVLNRVASPEFPDTVKEVIMQEGQYEGVNTDEFLYYLNPTEASVDAALRLLLGERLMEPQVVFQANFPQGGGVYARYYDSLYGYTYFCSSSNPELYW
;
A
#
# COMPACT_ATOMS: atom_id res chain seq x y z
N MET A 1 -28.58 -4.20 -8.65
CA MET A 1 -29.33 -3.93 -7.41
C MET A 1 -29.24 -5.04 -6.35
N LYS A 2 -29.15 -6.35 -6.69
CA LYS A 2 -29.06 -7.43 -5.68
C LYS A 2 -27.70 -7.55 -4.99
N LYS A 3 -26.60 -7.17 -5.67
CA LYS A 3 -25.23 -7.26 -5.12
C LYS A 3 -24.91 -6.19 -4.08
N THR A 4 -25.49 -4.99 -4.20
CA THR A 4 -25.33 -3.90 -3.22
C THR A 4 -26.08 -4.15 -1.91
N ALA A 5 -27.19 -4.85 -1.96
CA ALA A 5 -27.96 -5.21 -0.75
C ALA A 5 -27.24 -6.27 0.10
N LEU A 6 -26.49 -7.20 -0.54
CA LEU A 6 -25.72 -8.22 0.18
C LEU A 6 -24.51 -7.62 0.93
N LEU A 7 -23.86 -6.61 0.36
CA LEU A 7 -22.74 -5.91 0.99
C LEU A 7 -23.19 -5.09 2.22
N LEU A 8 -24.36 -4.45 2.14
CA LEU A 8 -24.94 -3.75 3.30
C LEU A 8 -25.36 -4.73 4.41
N ALA A 9 -25.83 -5.93 4.05
CA ALA A 9 -26.20 -6.95 5.03
C ALA A 9 -24.99 -7.52 5.78
N ALA A 10 -23.85 -7.71 5.10
CA ALA A 10 -22.60 -8.12 5.74
C ALA A 10 -22.08 -7.02 6.69
N LEU A 11 -22.15 -5.76 6.30
CA LEU A 11 -21.74 -4.61 7.13
C LEU A 11 -22.66 -4.43 8.35
N LEU A 12 -23.98 -4.64 8.19
CA LEU A 12 -24.96 -4.52 9.28
C LEU A 12 -24.85 -5.66 10.32
N LEU A 13 -24.35 -6.85 9.94
CA LEU A 13 -24.08 -7.94 10.87
C LEU A 13 -22.93 -7.61 11.84
N PHE A 14 -21.95 -6.81 11.42
CA PHE A 14 -20.85 -6.34 12.29
C PHE A 14 -21.30 -5.31 13.34
N LEU A 15 -22.36 -4.54 13.07
CA LEU A 15 -22.84 -3.47 13.97
C LEU A 15 -23.75 -3.99 15.11
N THR A 16 -24.17 -5.24 15.09
CA THR A 16 -25.19 -5.74 16.06
C THR A 16 -24.65 -6.66 17.16
N PHE A 17 -23.36 -7.01 17.18
CA PHE A 17 -22.82 -7.88 18.24
C PHE A 17 -21.53 -7.34 18.86
N PRO A 18 -21.61 -6.53 19.93
CA PRO A 18 -20.47 -6.27 20.78
C PRO A 18 -20.20 -7.49 21.66
N GLY A 19 -19.16 -8.27 21.39
CA GLY A 19 -18.68 -9.27 22.35
C GLY A 19 -18.34 -10.67 21.84
N ARG A 20 -18.20 -10.90 20.55
CA ARG A 20 -17.66 -12.19 20.07
C ARG A 20 -16.24 -12.00 19.51
N ALA A 21 -15.27 -12.53 20.22
CA ALA A 21 -13.94 -12.79 19.72
C ALA A 21 -14.04 -13.90 18.63
N GLY A 22 -13.95 -13.51 17.37
CA GLY A 22 -14.06 -14.36 16.19
C GLY A 22 -15.11 -13.77 15.24
N ALA A 23 -14.71 -12.99 14.26
CA ALA A 23 -15.59 -12.64 13.16
C ALA A 23 -15.92 -13.94 12.42
N ASP A 24 -17.21 -14.29 12.32
CA ASP A 24 -17.62 -15.44 11.50
C ASP A 24 -17.32 -15.11 10.04
N TYR A 25 -16.26 -15.69 9.48
CA TYR A 25 -15.96 -15.51 8.06
C TYR A 25 -16.96 -16.30 7.22
N ASP A 26 -17.36 -15.72 6.09
CA ASP A 26 -18.17 -16.37 5.07
C ASP A 26 -17.24 -16.80 3.91
N PRO A 27 -17.13 -18.10 3.59
CA PRO A 27 -16.25 -18.58 2.53
C PRO A 27 -16.58 -18.03 1.13
N GLU A 28 -17.83 -17.62 0.89
CA GLU A 28 -18.27 -17.05 -0.38
C GLU A 28 -17.95 -15.54 -0.54
N VAL A 29 -17.48 -14.88 0.55
CA VAL A 29 -17.17 -13.45 0.52
C VAL A 29 -15.75 -13.23 0.01
N ASP A 30 -15.60 -12.30 -0.93
CA ASP A 30 -14.32 -11.78 -1.39
C ASP A 30 -13.85 -10.63 -0.47
N TYR A 31 -13.17 -10.99 0.60
CA TYR A 31 -12.66 -10.05 1.59
C TYR A 31 -11.55 -9.16 1.03
N LEU A 32 -10.77 -9.62 0.05
CA LEU A 32 -9.74 -8.81 -0.58
C LEU A 32 -10.36 -7.63 -1.34
N SER A 33 -11.43 -7.85 -2.08
CA SER A 33 -12.16 -6.77 -2.73
C SER A 33 -12.79 -5.78 -1.74
N ILE A 34 -13.15 -6.24 -0.54
CA ILE A 34 -13.64 -5.34 0.52
C ILE A 34 -12.49 -4.48 1.04
N MET A 35 -11.31 -5.06 1.30
CA MET A 35 -10.11 -4.32 1.73
C MET A 35 -9.72 -3.26 0.70
N VAL A 36 -9.68 -3.61 -0.59
CA VAL A 36 -9.35 -2.68 -1.69
C VAL A 36 -10.31 -1.49 -1.73
N ARG A 37 -11.62 -1.74 -1.65
CA ARG A 37 -12.61 -0.66 -1.60
C ARG A 37 -12.50 0.19 -0.35
N ALA A 38 -12.32 -0.44 0.80
CA ALA A 38 -12.13 0.26 2.06
C ALA A 38 -10.91 1.19 2.00
N ALA A 39 -9.80 0.73 1.41
CA ALA A 39 -8.62 1.56 1.20
C ALA A 39 -8.90 2.78 0.31
N ALA A 40 -9.60 2.59 -0.82
CA ALA A 40 -9.94 3.69 -1.73
C ALA A 40 -10.91 4.71 -1.12
N CYS A 41 -11.80 4.27 -0.22
CA CYS A 41 -12.78 5.14 0.44
C CYS A 41 -12.29 5.71 1.79
N GLY A 42 -11.16 5.24 2.32
CA GLY A 42 -10.68 5.61 3.65
C GLY A 42 -11.48 4.98 4.81
N ASP A 43 -12.19 3.87 4.56
CA ASP A 43 -12.96 3.16 5.59
C ASP A 43 -12.05 2.17 6.35
N ILE A 44 -11.36 2.69 7.36
CA ILE A 44 -10.38 1.95 8.15
C ILE A 44 -11.02 0.77 8.90
N GLU A 45 -12.24 0.95 9.43
CA GLU A 45 -12.92 -0.09 10.20
C GLU A 45 -13.34 -1.25 9.30
N ALA A 46 -13.95 -0.97 8.15
CA ALA A 46 -14.32 -2.00 7.20
C ALA A 46 -13.09 -2.75 6.65
N GLY A 47 -12.00 -2.03 6.38
CA GLY A 47 -10.76 -2.63 5.89
C GLY A 47 -10.12 -3.59 6.89
N ARG A 48 -10.01 -3.20 8.15
CA ARG A 48 -9.49 -4.06 9.23
C ARG A 48 -10.39 -5.26 9.52
N ALA A 49 -11.70 -5.06 9.49
CA ALA A 49 -12.64 -6.18 9.66
C ALA A 49 -12.52 -7.21 8.51
N ALA A 50 -12.39 -6.74 7.28
CA ALA A 50 -12.18 -7.61 6.12
C ALA A 50 -10.83 -8.35 6.17
N GLU A 51 -9.76 -7.70 6.64
CA GLU A 51 -8.47 -8.33 6.88
C GLU A 51 -8.57 -9.50 7.85
N ILE A 52 -9.23 -9.31 9.01
CA ILE A 52 -9.42 -10.36 10.01
C ILE A 52 -10.14 -11.56 9.40
N CYS A 53 -11.27 -11.33 8.71
CA CYS A 53 -12.03 -12.40 8.06
C CYS A 53 -11.23 -13.11 6.96
N ARG A 54 -10.45 -12.35 6.16
CA ARG A 54 -9.60 -12.92 5.12
C ARG A 54 -8.51 -13.81 5.70
N ASN A 55 -7.81 -13.34 6.74
CA ASN A 55 -6.76 -14.11 7.39
C ASN A 55 -7.31 -15.38 8.04
N GLU A 56 -8.51 -15.32 8.65
CA GLU A 56 -9.18 -16.49 9.19
C GLU A 56 -9.56 -17.49 8.08
N LYS A 57 -10.04 -17.01 6.92
CA LYS A 57 -10.31 -17.84 5.74
C LYS A 57 -9.06 -18.57 5.27
N ILE A 58 -7.95 -17.85 5.10
CA ILE A 58 -6.65 -18.42 4.70
C ILE A 58 -6.21 -19.52 5.68
N ASP A 59 -6.27 -19.24 6.99
CA ASP A 59 -5.85 -20.18 8.02
C ASP A 59 -6.72 -21.45 8.06
N ARG A 60 -8.02 -21.32 7.89
CA ARG A 60 -8.95 -22.46 7.90
C ARG A 60 -8.89 -23.32 6.64
N THR A 61 -8.65 -22.69 5.50
CA THR A 61 -8.58 -23.40 4.20
C THR A 61 -7.21 -23.95 3.89
N GLY A 62 -6.16 -23.51 4.60
CA GLY A 62 -4.77 -23.82 4.27
C GLY A 62 -4.35 -23.26 2.91
N SER A 63 -4.95 -22.14 2.49
CA SER A 63 -4.62 -21.45 1.24
C SER A 63 -3.21 -20.88 1.28
N ASP A 64 -2.50 -20.93 0.15
CA ASP A 64 -1.18 -20.32 -0.04
C ASP A 64 -1.27 -18.81 -0.34
N GLU A 65 -2.45 -18.20 -0.20
CA GLU A 65 -2.63 -16.77 -0.40
C GLU A 65 -1.80 -15.94 0.59
N VAL A 66 -1.17 -14.89 0.07
CA VAL A 66 -0.38 -13.95 0.89
C VAL A 66 -1.30 -13.20 1.84
N LYS A 67 -0.99 -13.19 3.13
CA LYS A 67 -1.64 -12.34 4.11
C LYS A 67 -1.15 -10.90 3.94
N ILE A 68 -2.10 -9.98 3.77
CA ILE A 68 -1.84 -8.54 3.61
C ILE A 68 -2.45 -7.82 4.80
N ALA A 69 -1.64 -6.99 5.49
CA ALA A 69 -2.15 -6.09 6.50
C ALA A 69 -2.88 -4.91 5.81
N PHE A 70 -4.09 -4.62 6.26
CA PHE A 70 -4.86 -3.49 5.69
C PHE A 70 -4.15 -2.15 5.92
N GLU A 71 -3.48 -1.97 7.07
CA GLU A 71 -2.72 -0.75 7.35
C GLU A 71 -1.59 -0.53 6.33
N ASP A 72 -0.87 -1.59 5.94
CA ASP A 72 0.18 -1.51 4.92
C ASP A 72 -0.39 -1.17 3.56
N LEU A 73 -1.50 -1.82 3.15
CA LEU A 73 -2.18 -1.49 1.89
C LEU A 73 -2.62 -0.02 1.86
N PHE A 74 -3.25 0.45 2.93
CA PHE A 74 -3.77 1.81 3.00
C PHE A 74 -2.65 2.86 3.01
N LEU A 75 -1.62 2.69 3.85
CA LEU A 75 -0.50 3.63 3.95
C LEU A 75 0.34 3.65 2.67
N LEU A 76 0.63 2.48 2.08
CA LEU A 76 1.35 2.39 0.82
C LEU A 76 0.58 3.06 -0.31
N ALA A 77 -0.73 2.84 -0.40
CA ALA A 77 -1.58 3.52 -1.38
C ALA A 77 -1.65 5.04 -1.16
N LYS A 78 -1.66 5.50 0.10
CA LYS A 78 -1.62 6.94 0.42
C LYS A 78 -0.33 7.60 -0.04
N ILE A 79 0.82 7.00 0.23
CA ILE A 79 2.10 7.59 -0.19
C ILE A 79 2.25 7.55 -1.71
N ILE A 80 1.81 6.50 -2.40
CA ILE A 80 1.78 6.45 -3.86
C ILE A 80 0.87 7.56 -4.40
N THR A 81 -0.29 7.82 -3.77
CA THR A 81 -1.19 8.89 -4.16
C THR A 81 -0.55 10.27 -3.97
N SER A 82 0.14 10.49 -2.86
CA SER A 82 0.85 11.75 -2.57
C SER A 82 1.92 12.05 -3.62
N GLU A 83 2.71 11.03 -3.98
CA GLU A 83 3.90 11.17 -4.83
C GLU A 83 3.59 11.00 -6.35
N ALA A 84 2.61 10.18 -6.70
CA ALA A 84 2.31 9.79 -8.07
C ALA A 84 0.81 9.61 -8.36
N GLY A 85 -0.08 10.24 -7.61
CA GLY A 85 -1.54 10.08 -7.73
C GLY A 85 -2.16 10.73 -8.97
N SER A 86 -1.42 11.53 -9.72
CA SER A 86 -1.92 12.16 -10.94
C SER A 86 -2.24 11.11 -12.03
N GLU A 87 -3.40 11.26 -12.68
CA GLU A 87 -3.79 10.41 -13.81
C GLU A 87 -2.84 10.51 -15.03
N ARG A 88 -1.99 11.55 -15.09
CA ARG A 88 -0.97 11.72 -16.12
C ARG A 88 0.20 10.76 -15.98
N LEU A 89 0.46 10.27 -14.77
CA LEU A 89 1.60 9.40 -14.49
C LEU A 89 1.25 7.95 -14.78
N SER A 90 2.23 7.18 -15.26
CA SER A 90 2.04 5.78 -15.63
C SER A 90 1.91 4.87 -14.39
N ASP A 91 1.36 3.67 -14.59
CA ASP A 91 1.27 2.67 -13.54
C ASP A 91 2.66 2.20 -13.09
N GLU A 92 3.63 2.09 -14.02
CA GLU A 92 5.02 1.78 -13.69
C GLU A 92 5.62 2.83 -12.74
N TRP A 93 5.32 4.12 -12.97
CA TRP A 93 5.81 5.18 -12.07
C TRP A 93 5.23 5.01 -10.66
N ARG A 94 3.91 4.75 -10.54
CA ARG A 94 3.24 4.47 -9.26
C ARG A 94 3.84 3.24 -8.56
N MET A 95 4.06 2.18 -9.34
CA MET A 95 4.70 0.95 -8.84
C MET A 95 6.10 1.25 -8.30
N CYS A 96 6.94 1.98 -9.05
CA CYS A 96 8.29 2.34 -8.60
C CYS A 96 8.27 3.16 -7.29
N VAL A 97 7.33 4.10 -7.13
CA VAL A 97 7.17 4.87 -5.87
C VAL A 97 6.88 3.94 -4.69
N GLY A 98 5.91 3.05 -4.83
CA GLY A 98 5.56 2.12 -3.76
C GLY A 98 6.66 1.09 -3.50
N GLU A 99 7.37 0.65 -4.55
CA GLU A 99 8.45 -0.32 -4.43
C GLU A 99 9.67 0.24 -3.68
N VAL A 100 9.99 1.54 -3.83
CA VAL A 100 11.02 2.19 -2.98
C VAL A 100 10.67 2.06 -1.50
N VAL A 101 9.40 2.21 -1.11
CA VAL A 101 8.98 2.02 0.29
C VAL A 101 9.24 0.58 0.74
N LEU A 102 8.82 -0.42 -0.07
CA LEU A 102 8.99 -1.83 0.29
C LEU A 102 10.46 -2.27 0.27
N ASN A 103 11.27 -1.74 -0.66
CA ASN A 103 12.71 -1.98 -0.68
C ASN A 103 13.40 -1.41 0.57
N ARG A 104 12.95 -0.25 1.06
CA ARG A 104 13.42 0.31 2.34
C ARG A 104 13.03 -0.58 3.50
N VAL A 105 11.79 -1.06 3.58
CA VAL A 105 11.34 -2.00 4.64
C VAL A 105 12.21 -3.26 4.66
N ALA A 106 12.61 -3.76 3.49
CA ALA A 106 13.47 -4.94 3.37
C ALA A 106 14.96 -4.65 3.57
N SER A 107 15.36 -3.37 3.67
CA SER A 107 16.74 -2.92 3.74
C SER A 107 17.24 -2.79 5.17
N PRO A 108 18.50 -3.19 5.47
CA PRO A 108 19.09 -2.95 6.78
C PRO A 108 19.42 -1.46 7.06
N GLU A 109 19.24 -0.57 6.08
CA GLU A 109 19.53 0.87 6.20
C GLU A 109 18.32 1.69 6.67
N PHE A 110 17.11 1.09 6.72
CA PHE A 110 15.85 1.79 6.98
C PHE A 110 15.02 1.05 8.04
N PRO A 111 13.93 1.66 8.54
CA PRO A 111 12.99 0.98 9.44
C PRO A 111 12.31 -0.26 8.83
N ASP A 112 11.84 -1.17 9.67
CA ASP A 112 11.34 -2.49 9.28
C ASP A 112 9.83 -2.53 8.95
N THR A 113 9.13 -1.39 8.98
CA THR A 113 7.69 -1.32 8.70
C THR A 113 7.34 -0.24 7.69
N VAL A 114 6.30 -0.47 6.89
CA VAL A 114 5.77 0.50 5.92
C VAL A 114 5.50 1.85 6.60
N LYS A 115 4.87 1.81 7.77
CA LYS A 115 4.54 3.01 8.53
C LYS A 115 5.78 3.81 8.94
N GLU A 116 6.77 3.15 9.54
CA GLU A 116 7.97 3.82 10.01
C GLU A 116 8.81 4.37 8.85
N VAL A 117 8.90 3.66 7.72
CA VAL A 117 9.55 4.15 6.51
C VAL A 117 8.87 5.40 5.98
N ILE A 118 7.54 5.42 5.90
CA ILE A 118 6.78 6.57 5.40
C ILE A 118 6.91 7.75 6.36
N MET A 119 6.84 7.51 7.67
CA MET A 119 6.87 8.55 8.70
C MET A 119 8.30 8.98 9.09
N GLN A 120 9.32 8.39 8.50
CA GLN A 120 10.72 8.74 8.78
C GLN A 120 10.99 10.21 8.42
N GLU A 121 11.53 10.96 9.37
CA GLU A 121 11.79 12.40 9.20
C GLU A 121 12.68 12.68 7.97
N GLY A 122 12.25 13.62 7.14
CA GLY A 122 13.00 14.06 5.96
C GLY A 122 12.95 13.13 4.74
N GLN A 123 12.16 12.02 4.77
CA GLN A 123 12.06 11.12 3.63
C GLN A 123 10.91 11.49 2.68
N TYR A 124 9.75 11.84 3.21
CA TYR A 124 8.59 12.25 2.43
C TYR A 124 8.06 13.57 2.95
N GLU A 125 7.84 14.53 2.04
CA GLU A 125 7.29 15.82 2.42
C GLU A 125 5.78 15.70 2.71
N GLY A 126 5.33 16.37 3.75
CA GLY A 126 3.90 16.50 4.07
C GLY A 126 3.24 15.30 4.75
N VAL A 127 3.91 14.17 4.98
CA VAL A 127 3.31 12.99 5.63
C VAL A 127 2.84 13.23 7.07
N ASN A 128 3.38 14.23 7.75
CA ASN A 128 3.00 14.62 9.11
C ASN A 128 1.92 15.72 9.14
N THR A 129 1.30 16.05 8.01
CA THR A 129 0.23 17.04 7.92
C THR A 129 -1.13 16.40 8.13
N ASP A 130 -2.10 17.21 8.60
CA ASP A 130 -3.50 16.76 8.72
C ASP A 130 -4.06 16.32 7.36
N GLU A 131 -3.63 16.93 6.26
CA GLU A 131 -4.03 16.55 4.91
C GLU A 131 -3.67 15.09 4.63
N PHE A 132 -2.41 14.70 4.83
CA PHE A 132 -2.00 13.31 4.62
C PHE A 132 -2.65 12.37 5.65
N LEU A 133 -2.64 12.72 6.94
CA LEU A 133 -3.08 11.82 8.01
C LEU A 133 -4.59 11.53 7.95
N TYR A 134 -5.43 12.56 7.68
CA TYR A 134 -6.88 12.47 7.88
C TYR A 134 -7.71 12.71 6.61
N TYR A 135 -7.22 13.46 5.63
CA TYR A 135 -8.04 13.90 4.50
C TYR A 135 -7.67 13.26 3.16
N LEU A 136 -6.41 12.86 2.97
CA LEU A 136 -5.99 12.21 1.74
C LEU A 136 -6.56 10.79 1.66
N ASN A 137 -7.46 10.56 0.72
CA ASN A 137 -7.87 9.20 0.34
C ASN A 137 -7.03 8.73 -0.87
N PRO A 138 -6.58 7.48 -0.88
CA PRO A 138 -5.88 6.92 -2.02
C PRO A 138 -6.73 6.91 -3.29
N THR A 139 -6.09 7.13 -4.46
CA THR A 139 -6.74 6.88 -5.74
C THR A 139 -6.87 5.38 -6.00
N GLU A 140 -7.85 4.96 -6.81
CA GLU A 140 -8.01 3.54 -7.19
C GLU A 140 -6.73 2.98 -7.83
N ALA A 141 -6.07 3.75 -8.71
CA ALA A 141 -4.82 3.36 -9.34
C ALA A 141 -3.67 3.18 -8.32
N SER A 142 -3.62 4.00 -7.28
CA SER A 142 -2.62 3.85 -6.21
C SER A 142 -2.91 2.65 -5.31
N VAL A 143 -4.18 2.33 -5.07
CA VAL A 143 -4.57 1.11 -4.33
C VAL A 143 -4.22 -0.13 -5.13
N ASP A 144 -4.47 -0.14 -6.45
CA ASP A 144 -4.07 -1.24 -7.33
C ASP A 144 -2.56 -1.46 -7.33
N ALA A 145 -1.77 -0.39 -7.49
CA ALA A 145 -0.32 -0.45 -7.44
C ALA A 145 0.19 -1.00 -6.09
N ALA A 146 -0.36 -0.49 -4.97
CA ALA A 146 -0.01 -0.96 -3.62
C ALA A 146 -0.34 -2.45 -3.43
N LEU A 147 -1.52 -2.88 -3.89
CA LEU A 147 -1.95 -4.28 -3.80
C LEU A 147 -1.02 -5.21 -4.58
N ARG A 148 -0.69 -4.88 -5.84
CA ARG A 148 0.22 -5.66 -6.68
C ARG A 148 1.60 -5.81 -6.05
N LEU A 149 2.12 -4.74 -5.48
CA LEU A 149 3.39 -4.75 -4.75
C LEU A 149 3.34 -5.65 -3.50
N LEU A 150 2.28 -5.56 -2.70
CA LEU A 150 2.10 -6.40 -1.51
C LEU A 150 1.87 -7.88 -1.86
N LEU A 151 1.35 -8.16 -3.05
CA LEU A 151 1.24 -9.50 -3.61
C LEU A 151 2.55 -10.01 -4.22
N GLY A 152 3.62 -9.22 -4.23
CA GLY A 152 4.96 -9.65 -4.62
C GLY A 152 5.40 -9.23 -6.03
N GLU A 153 4.61 -8.42 -6.75
CA GLU A 153 5.08 -7.84 -8.03
C GLU A 153 6.24 -6.86 -7.78
N ARG A 154 7.27 -6.91 -8.63
CA ARG A 154 8.48 -6.08 -8.53
C ARG A 154 8.90 -5.62 -9.92
N LEU A 155 9.37 -4.36 -10.00
CA LEU A 155 9.91 -3.74 -11.20
C LEU A 155 11.39 -3.35 -11.07
N MET A 156 11.87 -3.25 -9.82
CA MET A 156 13.21 -2.76 -9.53
C MET A 156 14.00 -3.76 -8.68
N GLU A 157 15.31 -3.54 -8.63
CA GLU A 157 16.21 -4.30 -7.79
C GLU A 157 16.08 -3.88 -6.31
N PRO A 158 16.33 -4.77 -5.33
CA PRO A 158 16.16 -4.49 -3.90
C PRO A 158 16.95 -3.29 -3.38
N GLN A 159 18.14 -2.99 -3.98
CA GLN A 159 18.97 -1.86 -3.59
C GLN A 159 18.44 -0.50 -4.07
N VAL A 160 17.35 -0.43 -4.85
CA VAL A 160 16.76 0.82 -5.31
C VAL A 160 15.87 1.39 -4.20
N VAL A 161 16.44 2.25 -3.38
CA VAL A 161 15.84 2.75 -2.12
C VAL A 161 15.66 4.27 -2.08
N PHE A 162 16.08 4.97 -3.15
CA PHE A 162 15.92 6.42 -3.24
C PHE A 162 15.03 6.81 -4.41
N GLN A 163 14.19 7.83 -4.13
CA GLN A 163 13.43 8.56 -5.15
C GLN A 163 13.59 10.05 -4.91
N ALA A 164 13.89 10.82 -5.96
CA ALA A 164 14.04 12.28 -5.89
C ALA A 164 13.90 12.93 -7.28
N ASN A 165 13.81 14.26 -7.31
CA ASN A 165 13.86 15.04 -8.54
C ASN A 165 15.31 15.26 -9.06
N PHE A 166 16.31 14.67 -8.41
CA PHE A 166 17.72 14.69 -8.79
C PHE A 166 18.38 13.32 -8.52
N PRO A 167 19.47 12.97 -9.25
CA PRO A 167 20.23 11.75 -9.00
C PRO A 167 20.91 11.77 -7.63
N GLN A 168 20.88 10.62 -6.90
CA GLN A 168 21.51 10.44 -5.61
C GLN A 168 22.00 9.00 -5.41
N GLY A 169 22.58 8.71 -4.23
CA GLY A 169 23.02 7.37 -3.85
C GLY A 169 24.09 6.77 -4.75
N GLY A 170 24.01 5.47 -5.00
CA GLY A 170 24.96 4.69 -5.80
C GLY A 170 24.77 4.80 -7.32
N GLY A 171 23.73 5.51 -7.77
CA GLY A 171 23.48 5.73 -9.20
C GLY A 171 22.00 5.58 -9.57
N VAL A 172 21.70 6.08 -10.77
CA VAL A 172 20.33 6.06 -11.31
C VAL A 172 20.01 4.68 -11.87
N TYR A 173 18.96 4.03 -11.35
CA TYR A 173 18.39 2.80 -11.89
C TYR A 173 17.37 3.09 -12.99
N ALA A 174 16.40 3.98 -12.69
CA ALA A 174 15.36 4.40 -13.62
C ALA A 174 15.07 5.88 -13.48
N ARG A 175 14.48 6.48 -14.53
CA ARG A 175 13.96 7.85 -14.47
C ARG A 175 12.69 7.96 -15.30
N TYR A 176 11.79 8.78 -14.80
CA TYR A 176 10.57 9.16 -15.49
C TYR A 176 10.52 10.67 -15.66
N TYR A 177 9.80 11.13 -16.67
CA TYR A 177 9.62 12.55 -16.95
C TYR A 177 8.16 12.86 -17.27
N ASP A 178 7.62 13.87 -16.65
CA ASP A 178 6.37 14.52 -17.05
C ASP A 178 6.58 16.03 -17.18
N SER A 179 5.90 16.64 -18.14
CA SER A 179 6.05 18.07 -18.45
C SER A 179 5.61 19.00 -17.31
N LEU A 180 4.77 18.53 -16.39
CA LEU A 180 4.28 19.30 -15.24
C LEU A 180 5.12 19.03 -13.99
N TYR A 181 5.48 17.76 -13.74
CA TYR A 181 6.16 17.32 -12.53
C TYR A 181 7.69 17.23 -12.66
N GLY A 182 8.21 17.32 -13.92
CA GLY A 182 9.63 17.21 -14.17
C GLY A 182 10.14 15.77 -14.11
N TYR A 183 11.40 15.63 -13.71
CA TYR A 183 12.05 14.32 -13.57
C TYR A 183 11.84 13.75 -12.17
N THR A 184 11.58 12.44 -12.11
CA THR A 184 11.78 11.61 -10.91
C THR A 184 12.83 10.54 -11.22
N TYR A 185 13.83 10.44 -10.37
CA TYR A 185 14.91 9.47 -10.44
C TYR A 185 14.73 8.42 -9.34
N PHE A 186 14.84 7.17 -9.72
CA PHE A 186 14.91 6.02 -8.81
C PHE A 186 16.34 5.55 -8.75
N CYS A 187 16.95 5.57 -7.57
CA CYS A 187 18.39 5.41 -7.40
C CYS A 187 18.72 4.33 -6.39
N SER A 188 19.84 3.65 -6.64
CA SER A 188 20.36 2.62 -5.76
C SER A 188 20.99 3.19 -4.50
N SER A 189 21.06 2.38 -3.43
CA SER A 189 21.86 2.67 -2.24
C SER A 189 23.32 2.90 -2.61
N SER A 190 24.01 3.73 -1.81
CA SER A 190 25.48 3.88 -1.86
C SER A 190 26.21 2.66 -1.30
N ASN A 191 25.50 1.75 -0.64
CA ASN A 191 26.03 0.54 0.01
C ASN A 191 25.40 -0.73 -0.62
N PRO A 192 25.59 -0.98 -1.94
CA PRO A 192 24.91 -2.07 -2.63
C PRO A 192 25.25 -3.45 -2.06
N GLU A 193 26.38 -3.61 -1.38
CA GLU A 193 26.81 -4.85 -0.73
C GLU A 193 25.90 -5.30 0.41
N LEU A 194 25.02 -4.45 0.92
CA LEU A 194 24.05 -4.79 1.96
C LEU A 194 22.81 -5.55 1.42
N TYR A 195 22.68 -5.68 0.11
CA TYR A 195 21.50 -6.23 -0.58
C TYR A 195 21.72 -7.57 -1.27
N TRP A 196 22.83 -8.27 -0.95
CA TRP A 196 23.21 -9.58 -1.50
C TRP A 196 23.16 -10.70 -0.46
#